data_f5560736f10b19670b23a1b293ccc472
#
_entry.id   f5560736f10b19670b23a1b293ccc472
#
_cell.length_a   1.000
_cell.length_b   1.000
_cell.length_c   1.000
_cell.angle_alpha   90.00
_cell.angle_beta   90.00
_cell.angle_gamma   90.00
#
_symmetry.space_group_name_H-M   'P 1'
#
loop_
_entity.id
_entity.type
_entity.pdbx_description
1 polymer ?
#
loop_
_entity_poly.entity_id
_entity_poly.type
_entity_poly.pdbx_seq_one_letter_code
_entity_poly.pdbx_strand_id
1 'polypeptide(L)'
;VTLNGYIAPSIDYFIQTDLCDRGKMKILDAWGRIAVAKGLKFQAGQFRLPFGTDAFRGPGNYVFSNRSFIGKDLCNVRGVGAKLSYTIPLSGYQQLSIEGGAFNPTSISDHEVWIKELSYAAKGIYTIGNVKLVTGVQSISPDSIRVNLWNASCTWATGRWTLEGEYMNKHYTHNAHKTAHGWLLWADYAMPIKAGVFNRASFQ
;
A
#
# COMPACT_ATOMS: atom_id res chain seq x y z
N VAL A 1 -13.34 12.38 -3.34
CA VAL A 1 -14.65 11.69 -3.28
C VAL A 1 -14.40 10.19 -3.40
N THR A 2 -15.15 9.37 -2.63
CA THR A 2 -15.05 7.91 -2.65
C THR A 2 -16.43 7.31 -2.86
N LEU A 3 -16.52 6.34 -3.76
CA LEU A 3 -17.68 5.51 -4.01
C LEU A 3 -17.26 4.03 -3.87
N ASN A 4 -17.96 3.27 -3.06
CA ASN A 4 -17.70 1.84 -2.89
C ASN A 4 -18.98 1.09 -2.58
N GLY A 5 -19.03 -0.20 -2.92
CA GLY A 5 -20.18 -1.04 -2.71
C GLY A 5 -20.00 -2.45 -3.20
N TYR A 6 -21.12 -3.19 -3.22
CA TYR A 6 -21.18 -4.56 -3.72
C TYR A 6 -22.09 -4.60 -4.95
N ILE A 7 -21.64 -5.27 -6.01
CA ILE A 7 -22.45 -5.61 -7.19
C ILE A 7 -23.17 -6.94 -6.95
N ALA A 8 -22.50 -7.85 -6.24
CA ALA A 8 -23.01 -9.15 -5.82
C ALA A 8 -22.35 -9.56 -4.49
N PRO A 9 -22.83 -10.57 -3.78
CA PRO A 9 -22.27 -10.99 -2.49
C PRO A 9 -20.75 -11.27 -2.50
N SER A 10 -20.22 -11.70 -3.65
CA SER A 10 -18.79 -12.01 -3.84
C SER A 10 -18.03 -10.95 -4.65
N ILE A 11 -18.70 -9.88 -5.11
CA ILE A 11 -18.11 -8.88 -6.00
C ILE A 11 -18.28 -7.50 -5.37
N ASP A 12 -17.18 -6.86 -5.05
CA ASP A 12 -17.13 -5.48 -4.57
C ASP A 12 -16.34 -4.57 -5.52
N TYR A 13 -16.62 -3.28 -5.43
CA TYR A 13 -15.93 -2.25 -6.21
C TYR A 13 -15.57 -1.04 -5.36
N PHE A 14 -14.58 -0.30 -5.84
CA PHE A 14 -14.13 0.92 -5.19
C PHE A 14 -13.64 1.92 -6.23
N ILE A 15 -14.12 3.16 -6.12
CA ILE A 15 -13.69 4.28 -6.95
C ILE A 15 -13.34 5.43 -6.02
N GLN A 16 -12.15 5.99 -6.18
CA GLN A 16 -11.70 7.18 -5.46
C GLN A 16 -11.15 8.20 -6.42
N THR A 17 -11.65 9.44 -6.33
CA THR A 17 -11.21 10.56 -7.13
C THR A 17 -10.69 11.69 -6.24
N ASP A 18 -9.65 12.37 -6.70
CA ASP A 18 -9.21 13.66 -6.20
C ASP A 18 -9.76 14.75 -7.12
N LEU A 19 -10.54 15.68 -6.56
CA LEU A 19 -11.17 16.75 -7.32
C LEU A 19 -10.32 18.01 -7.32
N CYS A 20 -9.25 18.08 -6.54
CA CYS A 20 -8.49 19.30 -6.25
C CYS A 20 -7.02 19.21 -6.68
N ASP A 21 -6.62 18.22 -7.48
CA ASP A 21 -5.22 18.13 -7.94
C ASP A 21 -4.95 19.19 -9.02
N ARG A 22 -4.50 20.38 -8.57
CA ARG A 22 -4.15 21.52 -9.44
C ARG A 22 -5.26 21.90 -10.43
N GLY A 23 -6.51 21.85 -9.99
CA GLY A 23 -7.67 22.17 -10.84
C GLY A 23 -8.10 21.06 -11.81
N LYS A 24 -7.52 19.87 -11.72
CA LYS A 24 -7.89 18.70 -12.52
C LYS A 24 -8.46 17.58 -11.64
N MET A 25 -9.47 16.91 -12.16
CA MET A 25 -9.96 15.68 -11.55
C MET A 25 -8.99 14.54 -11.85
N LYS A 26 -8.56 13.83 -10.81
CA LYS A 26 -7.66 12.68 -10.91
C LYS A 26 -8.31 11.44 -10.32
N ILE A 27 -8.33 10.35 -11.08
CA ILE A 27 -8.73 9.04 -10.56
C ILE A 27 -7.56 8.48 -9.76
N LEU A 28 -7.76 8.27 -8.48
CA LEU A 28 -6.76 7.69 -7.59
C LEU A 28 -6.84 6.17 -7.60
N ASP A 29 -8.02 5.62 -7.34
CA ASP A 29 -8.28 4.19 -7.33
C ASP A 29 -9.60 3.92 -8.08
N ALA A 30 -9.62 2.90 -8.93
CA ALA A 30 -10.82 2.41 -9.64
C ALA A 30 -10.64 0.92 -9.92
N TRP A 31 -11.28 0.07 -9.11
CA TRP A 31 -11.08 -1.37 -9.21
C TRP A 31 -12.33 -2.16 -8.84
N GLY A 32 -12.40 -3.36 -9.40
CA GLY A 32 -13.32 -4.42 -9.00
C GLY A 32 -12.59 -5.57 -8.37
N ARG A 33 -13.24 -6.27 -7.43
CA ARG A 33 -12.67 -7.41 -6.71
C ARG A 33 -13.68 -8.52 -6.58
N ILE A 34 -13.24 -9.75 -6.78
CA ILE A 34 -14.05 -10.97 -6.68
C ILE A 34 -13.45 -11.87 -5.59
N ALA A 35 -14.28 -12.33 -4.66
CA ALA A 35 -13.94 -13.42 -3.76
C ALA A 35 -14.08 -14.74 -4.53
N VAL A 36 -12.94 -15.31 -4.93
CA VAL A 36 -12.88 -16.56 -5.74
C VAL A 36 -13.09 -17.79 -4.87
N ALA A 37 -12.51 -17.78 -3.67
CA ALA A 37 -12.65 -18.84 -2.68
C ALA A 37 -12.44 -18.27 -1.27
N LYS A 38 -12.61 -19.09 -0.25
CA LYS A 38 -12.36 -18.67 1.14
C LYS A 38 -10.92 -18.18 1.30
N GLY A 39 -10.77 -16.92 1.67
CA GLY A 39 -9.48 -16.27 1.81
C GLY A 39 -8.82 -15.82 0.50
N LEU A 40 -9.26 -16.30 -0.66
CA LEU A 40 -8.69 -15.97 -1.97
C LEU A 40 -9.54 -14.91 -2.69
N LYS A 41 -8.91 -13.80 -3.08
CA LYS A 41 -9.55 -12.72 -3.82
C LYS A 41 -8.73 -12.35 -5.04
N PHE A 42 -9.41 -12.08 -6.14
CA PHE A 42 -8.86 -11.48 -7.36
C PHE A 42 -9.32 -10.03 -7.46
N GLN A 43 -8.42 -9.12 -7.78
CA GLN A 43 -8.71 -7.70 -7.94
C GLN A 43 -8.08 -7.18 -9.23
N ALA A 44 -8.85 -6.39 -10.00
CA ALA A 44 -8.37 -5.77 -11.23
C ALA A 44 -8.80 -4.30 -11.32
N GLY A 45 -8.01 -3.48 -11.98
CA GLY A 45 -8.21 -2.04 -12.14
C GLY A 45 -7.01 -1.22 -11.74
N GLN A 46 -7.25 0.04 -11.37
CA GLN A 46 -6.22 0.92 -10.80
C GLN A 46 -6.29 0.90 -9.28
N PHE A 47 -5.21 0.56 -8.64
CA PHE A 47 -5.14 0.50 -7.17
C PHE A 47 -3.71 0.63 -6.65
N ARG A 48 -3.59 0.73 -5.32
CA ARG A 48 -2.28 0.74 -4.65
C ARG A 48 -1.59 -0.60 -4.81
N LEU A 49 -0.36 -0.56 -5.29
CA LEU A 49 0.44 -1.77 -5.49
C LEU A 49 0.72 -2.46 -4.14
N PRO A 50 0.75 -3.81 -4.11
CA PRO A 50 1.05 -4.56 -2.89
C PRO A 50 2.54 -4.46 -2.55
N PHE A 51 2.95 -3.30 -2.03
CA PHE A 51 4.33 -3.00 -1.66
C PHE A 51 4.37 -1.94 -0.56
N GLY A 52 5.28 -2.09 0.39
CA GLY A 52 5.48 -1.15 1.48
C GLY A 52 4.36 -1.13 2.52
N THR A 53 4.60 -0.46 3.62
CA THR A 53 3.61 -0.17 4.66
C THR A 53 3.12 1.26 4.55
N ASP A 54 4.01 2.26 4.61
CA ASP A 54 3.65 3.66 4.48
C ASP A 54 3.18 4.01 3.05
N ALA A 55 3.82 3.45 2.03
CA ALA A 55 3.40 3.61 0.64
C ALA A 55 1.97 3.11 0.39
N PHE A 56 1.56 2.07 1.10
CA PHE A 56 0.23 1.47 0.97
C PHE A 56 -0.87 2.23 1.74
N ARG A 57 -0.53 3.13 2.66
CA ARG A 57 -1.51 3.94 3.41
C ARG A 57 -2.28 4.89 2.50
N GLY A 58 -3.58 5.04 2.77
CA GLY A 58 -4.43 6.07 2.17
C GLY A 58 -4.25 7.42 2.86
N PRO A 59 -4.68 8.54 2.21
CA PRO A 59 -4.56 9.87 2.79
C PRO A 59 -5.17 10.02 4.19
N GLY A 60 -6.28 9.34 4.46
CA GLY A 60 -6.93 9.34 5.79
C GLY A 60 -6.21 8.52 6.87
N ASN A 61 -5.16 7.78 6.50
CA ASN A 61 -4.41 6.90 7.40
C ASN A 61 -2.92 7.23 7.45
N TYR A 62 -2.53 8.43 6.97
CA TYR A 62 -1.16 8.89 7.15
C TYR A 62 -0.90 9.15 8.63
N VAL A 63 0.28 8.76 9.08
CA VAL A 63 0.74 9.02 10.45
C VAL A 63 1.08 10.51 10.60
N PHE A 64 1.75 11.07 9.61
CA PHE A 64 2.05 12.50 9.51
C PHE A 64 1.11 13.20 8.52
N SER A 65 1.16 14.52 8.46
CA SER A 65 0.36 15.31 7.51
C SER A 65 0.58 14.92 6.04
N ASN A 66 1.73 14.34 5.72
CA ASN A 66 2.08 13.82 4.41
C ASN A 66 2.65 12.40 4.51
N ARG A 67 2.65 11.68 3.37
CA ARG A 67 3.37 10.41 3.25
C ARG A 67 4.86 10.63 3.45
N SER A 68 5.54 9.66 4.04
CA SER A 68 6.99 9.69 4.22
C SER A 68 7.74 9.76 2.88
N PHE A 69 8.99 10.19 2.93
CA PHE A 69 9.88 10.21 1.77
C PHE A 69 10.02 8.82 1.14
N ILE A 70 10.22 7.77 1.95
CA ILE A 70 10.38 6.41 1.41
C ILE A 70 9.13 5.92 0.67
N GLY A 71 7.94 6.26 1.16
CA GLY A 71 6.67 5.89 0.54
C GLY A 71 6.27 6.77 -0.62
N LYS A 72 6.87 7.95 -0.79
CA LYS A 72 6.55 8.89 -1.86
C LYS A 72 7.53 8.81 -3.03
N ASP A 73 8.83 8.77 -2.74
CA ASP A 73 9.86 9.00 -3.75
C ASP A 73 10.66 7.74 -4.11
N LEU A 74 10.65 6.70 -3.27
CA LEU A 74 11.39 5.48 -3.56
C LEU A 74 10.60 4.48 -4.40
N CYS A 75 9.30 4.34 -4.21
CA CYS A 75 8.50 3.30 -4.84
C CYS A 75 7.35 3.83 -5.72
N ASN A 76 6.84 2.99 -6.61
CA ASN A 76 5.59 3.26 -7.30
C ASN A 76 4.40 2.86 -6.42
N VAL A 77 3.51 3.80 -6.21
CA VAL A 77 2.39 3.65 -5.26
C VAL A 77 1.15 3.04 -5.91
N ARG A 78 0.88 3.35 -7.18
CA ARG A 78 -0.31 2.92 -7.91
C ARG A 78 0.04 2.44 -9.30
N GLY A 79 -0.82 1.57 -9.84
CA GLY A 79 -0.75 1.11 -11.21
C GLY A 79 -2.07 0.48 -11.64
N VAL A 80 -2.24 0.31 -12.93
CA VAL A 80 -3.36 -0.40 -13.54
C VAL A 80 -2.94 -1.84 -13.78
N GLY A 81 -3.71 -2.80 -13.27
CA GLY A 81 -3.37 -4.20 -13.45
C GLY A 81 -4.26 -5.15 -12.68
N ALA A 82 -3.73 -6.29 -12.34
CA ALA A 82 -4.43 -7.31 -11.58
C ALA A 82 -3.55 -7.91 -10.49
N LYS A 83 -4.19 -8.28 -9.38
CA LYS A 83 -3.54 -8.99 -8.27
C LYS A 83 -4.42 -10.10 -7.70
N LEU A 84 -3.76 -11.08 -7.12
CA LEU A 84 -4.35 -12.05 -6.23
C LEU A 84 -3.95 -11.73 -4.79
N SER A 85 -4.85 -11.97 -3.87
CA SER A 85 -4.58 -11.92 -2.44
C SER A 85 -5.13 -13.15 -1.76
N TYR A 86 -4.34 -13.75 -0.89
CA TYR A 86 -4.73 -14.92 -0.13
C TYR A 86 -4.45 -14.68 1.36
N THR A 87 -5.47 -14.89 2.17
CA THR A 87 -5.41 -14.74 3.62
C THR A 87 -5.66 -16.07 4.31
N ILE A 88 -4.69 -16.51 5.10
CA ILE A 88 -4.67 -17.77 5.81
C ILE A 88 -4.79 -17.47 7.31
N PRO A 89 -5.90 -17.81 7.97
CA PRO A 89 -5.95 -17.80 9.42
C PRO A 89 -5.09 -18.98 9.92
N LEU A 90 -4.16 -18.67 10.80
CA LEU A 90 -3.33 -19.66 11.50
C LEU A 90 -3.90 -19.91 12.90
N SER A 91 -3.25 -20.76 13.70
CA SER A 91 -3.69 -21.05 15.05
C SER A 91 -3.56 -19.83 15.98
N GLY A 92 -4.50 -19.64 16.90
CA GLY A 92 -4.51 -18.55 17.86
C GLY A 92 -4.76 -17.18 17.19
N TYR A 93 -3.99 -16.15 17.61
CA TYR A 93 -4.10 -14.78 17.09
C TYR A 93 -3.14 -14.53 15.91
N GLN A 94 -2.94 -15.53 15.07
CA GLN A 94 -2.00 -15.47 13.95
C GLN A 94 -2.73 -15.46 12.61
N GLN A 95 -2.23 -14.65 11.69
CA GLN A 95 -2.74 -14.53 10.33
C GLN A 95 -1.60 -14.28 9.36
N LEU A 96 -1.60 -14.98 8.24
CA LEU A 96 -0.72 -14.73 7.11
C LEU A 96 -1.54 -14.24 5.91
N SER A 97 -1.16 -13.12 5.34
CA SER A 97 -1.74 -12.63 4.08
C SER A 97 -0.64 -12.45 3.05
N ILE A 98 -0.88 -12.93 1.84
CA ILE A 98 0.04 -12.81 0.71
C ILE A 98 -0.72 -12.15 -0.43
N GLU A 99 -0.12 -11.14 -1.03
CA GLU A 99 -0.67 -10.45 -2.19
C GLU A 99 0.40 -10.37 -3.28
N GLY A 100 0.00 -10.50 -4.54
CA GLY A 100 0.93 -10.33 -5.65
C GLY A 100 0.21 -10.12 -6.97
N GLY A 101 0.86 -9.43 -7.91
CA GLY A 101 0.26 -9.15 -9.20
C GLY A 101 1.18 -8.48 -10.20
N ALA A 102 0.62 -8.24 -11.39
CA ALA A 102 1.27 -7.59 -12.51
C ALA A 102 0.53 -6.31 -12.89
N PHE A 103 1.28 -5.26 -13.22
CA PHE A 103 0.76 -3.92 -13.36
C PHE A 103 1.45 -3.16 -14.49
N ASN A 104 0.72 -2.25 -15.11
CA ASN A 104 1.31 -1.11 -15.78
C ASN A 104 1.50 0.00 -14.72
N PRO A 105 2.68 0.60 -14.58
CA PRO A 105 2.94 1.59 -13.52
C PRO A 105 2.30 2.95 -13.75
N THR A 106 1.70 3.18 -14.92
CA THR A 106 0.98 4.42 -15.22
C THR A 106 -0.46 4.39 -14.72
N SER A 107 -1.07 5.56 -14.56
CA SER A 107 -2.47 5.69 -14.16
C SER A 107 -3.42 5.57 -15.35
N ILE A 108 -4.72 5.38 -15.09
CA ILE A 108 -5.76 5.42 -16.14
C ILE A 108 -5.76 6.79 -16.83
N SER A 109 -5.48 7.87 -16.10
CA SER A 109 -5.44 9.22 -16.65
C SER A 109 -4.27 9.45 -17.60
N ASP A 110 -3.23 8.63 -17.50
CA ASP A 110 -2.00 8.75 -18.30
C ASP A 110 -1.86 7.59 -19.30
N HIS A 111 -2.98 7.08 -19.83
CA HIS A 111 -3.02 5.89 -20.69
C HIS A 111 -2.20 6.02 -21.99
N GLU A 112 -1.93 7.24 -22.45
CA GLU A 112 -1.09 7.51 -23.63
C GLU A 112 0.39 7.17 -23.38
N VAL A 113 0.80 7.06 -22.13
CA VAL A 113 2.17 6.78 -21.71
C VAL A 113 2.31 5.35 -21.15
N TRP A 114 1.45 4.43 -21.57
CA TRP A 114 1.54 3.05 -21.13
C TRP A 114 2.82 2.37 -21.59
N ILE A 115 3.49 1.76 -20.63
CA ILE A 115 4.78 1.12 -20.82
C ILE A 115 4.57 -0.31 -21.31
N LYS A 116 5.37 -0.75 -22.31
CA LYS A 116 5.27 -2.10 -22.87
C LYS A 116 5.61 -3.20 -21.85
N GLU A 117 6.53 -2.92 -20.94
CA GLU A 117 6.97 -3.90 -19.95
C GLU A 117 6.09 -3.84 -18.70
N LEU A 118 5.60 -4.99 -18.27
CA LEU A 118 4.85 -5.10 -17.03
C LEU A 118 5.77 -4.94 -15.82
N SER A 119 5.21 -4.31 -14.80
CA SER A 119 5.76 -4.22 -13.45
C SER A 119 5.11 -5.27 -12.57
N TYR A 120 5.84 -5.73 -11.57
CA TYR A 120 5.39 -6.77 -10.64
C TYR A 120 5.53 -6.25 -9.21
N ALA A 121 4.60 -6.65 -8.36
CA ALA A 121 4.71 -6.39 -6.93
C ALA A 121 4.12 -7.56 -6.13
N ALA A 122 4.75 -7.85 -5.01
CA ALA A 122 4.25 -8.84 -4.07
C ALA A 122 4.52 -8.37 -2.63
N LYS A 123 3.62 -8.73 -1.72
CA LYS A 123 3.69 -8.38 -0.30
C LYS A 123 3.20 -9.54 0.56
N GLY A 124 3.97 -9.85 1.60
CA GLY A 124 3.58 -10.73 2.69
C GLY A 124 3.31 -9.93 3.96
N ILE A 125 2.24 -10.27 4.66
CA ILE A 125 1.85 -9.67 5.94
C ILE A 125 1.64 -10.81 6.93
N TYR A 126 2.44 -10.85 7.98
CA TYR A 126 2.26 -11.78 9.08
C TYR A 126 1.87 -11.01 10.35
N THR A 127 0.75 -11.39 10.92
CA THR A 127 0.24 -10.79 12.16
C THR A 127 0.24 -11.84 13.27
N ILE A 128 0.81 -11.50 14.40
CA ILE A 128 0.82 -12.31 15.62
C ILE A 128 0.49 -11.43 16.82
N GLY A 129 -0.70 -11.60 17.38
CA GLY A 129 -1.17 -10.74 18.47
C GLY A 129 -1.06 -9.25 18.11
N ASN A 130 -0.22 -8.55 18.84
CA ASN A 130 -0.01 -7.11 18.72
C ASN A 130 1.10 -6.72 17.72
N VAL A 131 1.74 -7.69 17.07
CA VAL A 131 2.84 -7.47 16.14
C VAL A 131 2.39 -7.76 14.71
N LYS A 132 2.72 -6.86 13.80
CA LYS A 132 2.50 -7.02 12.36
C LYS A 132 3.83 -6.85 11.64
N LEU A 133 4.26 -7.89 10.94
CA LEU A 133 5.44 -7.90 10.09
C LEU A 133 5.00 -7.82 8.63
N VAL A 134 5.65 -6.96 7.86
CA VAL A 134 5.37 -6.80 6.43
C VAL A 134 6.68 -6.87 5.67
N THR A 135 6.69 -7.63 4.59
CA THR A 135 7.78 -7.62 3.61
C THR A 135 7.21 -7.57 2.21
N GLY A 136 7.91 -6.95 1.29
CA GLY A 136 7.46 -6.84 -0.07
C GLY A 136 8.60 -6.68 -1.05
N VAL A 137 8.29 -7.00 -2.30
CA VAL A 137 9.16 -6.78 -3.45
C VAL A 137 8.37 -6.07 -4.54
N GLN A 138 9.04 -5.18 -5.27
CA GLN A 138 8.49 -4.50 -6.42
C GLN A 138 9.54 -4.43 -7.52
N SER A 139 9.16 -4.72 -8.75
CA SER A 139 10.01 -4.63 -9.93
C SER A 139 9.27 -3.79 -10.98
N ILE A 140 9.79 -2.61 -11.27
CA ILE A 140 9.19 -1.64 -12.20
C ILE A 140 10.17 -1.33 -13.33
N SER A 141 9.64 -1.04 -14.52
CA SER A 141 10.42 -0.62 -15.69
C SER A 141 9.80 0.68 -16.22
N PRO A 142 10.11 1.83 -15.61
CA PRO A 142 9.54 3.11 -16.03
C PRO A 142 10.06 3.54 -17.42
N ASP A 143 11.25 3.13 -17.76
CA ASP A 143 11.89 3.35 -19.07
C ASP A 143 12.60 2.05 -19.50
N SER A 144 13.76 2.15 -20.09
CA SER A 144 14.58 0.99 -20.49
C SER A 144 15.30 0.32 -19.32
N ILE A 145 15.27 0.92 -18.12
CA ILE A 145 15.98 0.44 -16.93
C ILE A 145 14.99 -0.13 -15.94
N ARG A 146 15.17 -1.41 -15.60
CA ARG A 146 14.37 -2.04 -14.54
C ARG A 146 14.88 -1.67 -13.16
N VAL A 147 13.96 -1.35 -12.30
CA VAL A 147 14.21 -0.97 -10.90
C VAL A 147 13.59 -2.02 -9.99
N ASN A 148 14.41 -2.59 -9.13
CA ASN A 148 13.97 -3.57 -8.14
C ASN A 148 13.99 -2.95 -6.74
N LEU A 149 12.91 -3.14 -6.02
CA LEU A 149 12.75 -2.66 -4.66
C LEU A 149 12.40 -3.82 -3.74
N TRP A 150 12.82 -3.72 -2.50
CA TRP A 150 12.32 -4.55 -1.43
C TRP A 150 12.12 -3.72 -0.16
N ASN A 151 11.20 -4.14 0.69
CA ASN A 151 10.98 -3.52 1.99
C ASN A 151 10.78 -4.57 3.08
N ALA A 152 11.05 -4.15 4.30
CA ALA A 152 10.68 -4.87 5.51
C ALA A 152 10.18 -3.87 6.54
N SER A 153 9.09 -4.18 7.22
CA SER A 153 8.56 -3.34 8.29
C SER A 153 7.99 -4.17 9.43
N CYS A 154 7.99 -3.55 10.61
CA CYS A 154 7.40 -4.08 11.82
C CYS A 154 6.54 -3.00 12.47
N THR A 155 5.30 -3.34 12.80
CA THR A 155 4.42 -2.51 13.61
C THR A 155 4.10 -3.27 14.89
N TRP A 156 4.26 -2.61 16.04
CA TRP A 156 3.83 -3.12 17.33
C TRP A 156 2.85 -2.15 17.96
N ALA A 157 1.67 -2.65 18.34
CA ALA A 157 0.61 -1.83 18.93
C ALA A 157 0.12 -2.48 20.22
N THR A 158 0.26 -1.80 21.34
CA THR A 158 -0.21 -2.29 22.63
C THR A 158 -0.74 -1.17 23.51
N GLY A 159 -1.97 -1.35 24.01
CA GLY A 159 -2.61 -0.36 24.87
C GLY A 159 -2.70 1.01 24.21
N ARG A 160 -1.82 1.92 24.62
CA ARG A 160 -1.78 3.30 24.14
C ARG A 160 -0.63 3.58 23.18
N TRP A 161 0.29 2.63 23.02
CA TRP A 161 1.48 2.80 22.21
C TRP A 161 1.35 2.10 20.87
N THR A 162 1.77 2.78 19.83
CA THR A 162 2.03 2.19 18.50
C THR A 162 3.43 2.58 18.07
N LEU A 163 4.25 1.58 17.77
CA LEU A 163 5.59 1.76 17.24
C LEU A 163 5.66 1.12 15.85
N GLU A 164 6.26 1.79 14.90
CA GLU A 164 6.47 1.23 13.57
C GLU A 164 7.82 1.62 13.02
N GLY A 165 8.48 0.63 12.41
CA GLY A 165 9.69 0.81 11.63
C GLY A 165 9.51 0.21 10.24
N GLU A 166 9.96 0.92 9.21
CA GLU A 166 10.01 0.43 7.84
C GLU A 166 11.37 0.77 7.22
N TYR A 167 11.97 -0.22 6.57
CA TYR A 167 13.16 -0.07 5.74
C TYR A 167 12.81 -0.38 4.29
N MET A 168 13.36 0.39 3.36
CA MET A 168 13.17 0.21 1.92
C MET A 168 14.49 0.37 1.19
N ASN A 169 14.74 -0.52 0.22
CA ASN A 169 15.90 -0.47 -0.66
C ASN A 169 15.43 -0.45 -2.11
N LYS A 170 16.10 0.35 -2.94
CA LYS A 170 15.86 0.55 -4.37
C LYS A 170 17.16 0.33 -5.13
N HIS A 171 17.16 -0.63 -6.03
CA HIS A 171 18.31 -1.00 -6.84
C HIS A 171 17.97 -0.91 -8.32
N TYR A 172 18.85 -0.30 -9.12
CA TYR A 172 18.72 -0.18 -10.56
C TYR A 172 19.53 -1.29 -11.23
N THR A 173 18.93 -1.97 -12.23
CA THR A 173 19.65 -2.99 -13.00
C THR A 173 20.79 -2.36 -13.80
N HIS A 174 21.81 -3.15 -14.09
CA HIS A 174 23.02 -2.74 -14.82
C HIS A 174 23.78 -1.58 -14.15
N ASN A 175 23.59 -1.35 -12.84
CA ASN A 175 24.20 -0.24 -12.10
C ASN A 175 24.00 1.12 -12.78
N ALA A 176 22.87 1.30 -13.49
CA ALA A 176 22.55 2.52 -14.20
C ALA A 176 22.51 3.76 -13.30
N HIS A 177 22.10 3.56 -12.05
CA HIS A 177 22.11 4.58 -10.99
C HIS A 177 22.55 3.97 -9.65
N LYS A 178 22.95 4.84 -8.73
CA LYS A 178 23.29 4.43 -7.36
C LYS A 178 22.09 3.82 -6.66
N THR A 179 22.33 2.76 -5.89
CA THR A 179 21.33 2.18 -4.99
C THR A 179 20.86 3.24 -3.97
N ALA A 180 19.57 3.35 -3.80
CA ALA A 180 18.96 4.21 -2.80
C ALA A 180 18.32 3.34 -1.71
N HIS A 181 18.40 3.79 -0.48
CA HIS A 181 17.74 3.16 0.66
C HIS A 181 17.25 4.21 1.64
N GLY A 182 16.27 3.85 2.41
CA GLY A 182 15.72 4.73 3.43
C GLY A 182 14.99 3.93 4.49
N TRP A 183 14.78 4.56 5.62
CA TRP A 183 14.02 4.00 6.72
C TRP A 183 13.08 5.06 7.31
N LEU A 184 12.01 4.60 7.89
CA LEU A 184 11.02 5.38 8.62
C LEU A 184 10.85 4.73 9.99
N LEU A 185 10.93 5.53 11.03
CA LEU A 185 10.61 5.11 12.41
C LEU A 185 9.66 6.13 12.99
N TRP A 186 8.61 5.67 13.66
CA TRP A 186 7.71 6.55 14.40
C TRP A 186 7.08 5.84 15.61
N ALA A 187 6.65 6.66 16.55
CA ALA A 187 5.93 6.22 17.73
C ALA A 187 4.70 7.10 17.91
N ASP A 188 3.57 6.50 18.26
CA ASP A 188 2.33 7.19 18.63
C ASP A 188 1.94 6.81 20.04
N TYR A 189 1.58 7.80 20.84
CA TYR A 189 1.04 7.62 22.18
C TYR A 189 -0.36 8.21 22.28
N ALA A 190 -1.35 7.38 22.47
CA ALA A 190 -2.74 7.77 22.59
C ALA A 190 -3.09 8.15 24.03
N MET A 191 -3.26 9.43 24.32
CA MET A 191 -3.71 9.93 25.63
C MET A 191 -5.24 10.02 25.66
N PRO A 192 -5.93 9.38 26.62
CA PRO A 192 -7.35 9.61 26.84
C PRO A 192 -7.54 11.02 27.43
N ILE A 193 -8.27 11.86 26.73
CA ILE A 193 -8.71 13.16 27.23
C ILE A 193 -10.24 13.23 27.22
N LYS A 194 -10.79 13.84 28.26
CA LYS A 194 -12.21 14.16 28.32
C LYS A 194 -12.37 15.68 28.17
N ALA A 195 -12.44 16.14 26.92
CA ALA A 195 -12.57 17.56 26.60
C ALA A 195 -13.68 17.75 25.55
N GLY A 196 -14.89 17.96 26.02
CA GLY A 196 -16.05 18.14 25.13
C GLY A 196 -16.27 16.93 24.20
N VAL A 197 -16.20 17.18 22.89
CA VAL A 197 -16.36 16.13 21.87
C VAL A 197 -15.09 15.29 21.62
N PHE A 198 -13.96 15.68 22.20
CA PHE A 198 -12.71 14.96 22.05
C PHE A 198 -12.52 13.97 23.18
N ASN A 199 -12.28 12.71 22.86
CA ASN A 199 -12.05 11.63 23.81
C ASN A 199 -10.64 11.01 23.70
N ARG A 200 -9.81 11.47 22.76
CA ARG A 200 -8.45 10.99 22.55
C ARG A 200 -7.56 12.08 21.94
N ALA A 201 -6.33 12.18 22.40
CA ALA A 201 -5.23 12.89 21.75
C ALA A 201 -4.09 11.91 21.45
N SER A 202 -3.39 12.11 20.35
CA SER A 202 -2.20 11.33 19.96
C SER A 202 -1.00 12.25 19.83
N PHE A 203 0.17 11.77 20.25
CA PHE A 203 1.46 12.42 20.10
C PHE A 203 2.36 11.51 19.25
N GLN A 204 2.92 12.08 18.19
CA GLN A 204 3.77 11.40 17.20
C GLN A 204 5.15 12.04 17.14
#